data_cc692f07a1bc4b0ff31df6575bd1b8e3
#
_entry.id   cc692f07a1bc4b0ff31df6575bd1b8e3
#
_cell.length_a   1.000
_cell.length_b   1.000
_cell.length_c   1.000
_cell.angle_alpha   90.00
_cell.angle_beta   90.00
_cell.angle_gamma   90.00
#
_symmetry.space_group_name_H-M   'P 1'
#
loop_
_entity.id
_entity.type
_entity.pdbx_description
1 polymer ?
#
loop_
_entity_poly.entity_id
_entity_poly.type
_entity_poly.pdbx_seq_one_letter_code
_entity_poly.pdbx_strand_id
1 'polypeptide(L)'
;MASPTLKPTTGDTLVLVGTVKGAFILSSADRKDWTLHGPYFPGESVYAIAYDERGGRTRTLAATRSFHWGSTIRLSDDYGATWSGPERQSVRFPEGSGLALVQVWQIKLGRADEPDVLYAGVEPSCLFESRDGGETWAAVEGILNHEHRPKWTPGGGGMCLHTIVPDPSNSQRMAIAMSTGGCYRTDDGGKTWRARNAGVRAEFLPNKYPEFGQCVHKVVHHPARPERLFLQNHWALYRSDDWGDNWTDIANGVPSDFGFSMQMHPHDPDTVYIVPIKSDAFRITPDARLRVYRTRNAGASWHALTAGLPQQDAYETILRDALAADVNDPAGVYFGTRSGKVYGSADDGESWTELADALPSVVCVKSAVVGKAGGATA
;
A
#
# COMPACT_ATOMS: atom_id res chain seq x y z
N MET A 1 -12.61 -28.45 -4.13
CA MET A 1 -13.78 -27.85 -4.84
C MET A 1 -13.26 -26.63 -5.55
N ALA A 2 -13.68 -26.33 -6.78
CA ALA A 2 -13.34 -25.08 -7.45
C ALA A 2 -14.01 -23.93 -6.68
N SER A 3 -13.29 -22.84 -6.44
CA SER A 3 -13.87 -21.63 -5.85
C SER A 3 -14.98 -21.10 -6.75
N PRO A 4 -16.05 -20.52 -6.19
CA PRO A 4 -17.09 -19.90 -6.99
C PRO A 4 -16.50 -18.77 -7.84
N THR A 5 -16.96 -18.67 -9.09
CA THR A 5 -16.55 -17.54 -9.95
C THR A 5 -17.09 -16.25 -9.37
N LEU A 6 -16.22 -15.26 -9.21
CA LEU A 6 -16.60 -13.93 -8.73
C LEU A 6 -17.46 -13.23 -9.79
N LYS A 7 -18.65 -12.80 -9.41
CA LYS A 7 -19.60 -12.04 -10.24
C LYS A 7 -20.22 -10.93 -9.39
N PRO A 8 -19.47 -9.87 -9.10
CA PRO A 8 -19.98 -8.83 -8.23
C PRO A 8 -21.01 -7.96 -8.95
N THR A 9 -21.89 -7.37 -8.17
CA THR A 9 -22.86 -6.37 -8.61
C THR A 9 -22.50 -4.99 -8.07
N THR A 10 -23.06 -3.95 -8.66
CA THR A 10 -22.88 -2.56 -8.17
C THR A 10 -23.26 -2.46 -6.69
N GLY A 11 -22.38 -1.93 -5.88
CA GLY A 11 -22.53 -1.78 -4.43
C GLY A 11 -21.82 -2.88 -3.63
N ASP A 12 -21.46 -4.01 -4.24
CA ASP A 12 -20.70 -5.05 -3.54
C ASP A 12 -19.33 -4.54 -3.11
N THR A 13 -18.93 -4.92 -1.92
CA THR A 13 -17.59 -4.65 -1.40
C THR A 13 -16.66 -5.82 -1.71
N LEU A 14 -15.51 -5.50 -2.29
CA LEU A 14 -14.43 -6.43 -2.56
C LEU A 14 -13.25 -6.14 -1.64
N VAL A 15 -12.69 -7.19 -1.02
CA VAL A 15 -11.41 -7.13 -0.31
C VAL A 15 -10.43 -8.04 -1.05
N LEU A 16 -9.44 -7.43 -1.70
CA LEU A 16 -8.44 -8.12 -2.49
C LEU A 16 -7.22 -8.37 -1.59
N VAL A 17 -6.83 -9.63 -1.49
CA VAL A 17 -5.79 -10.10 -0.57
C VAL A 17 -4.66 -10.74 -1.35
N GLY A 18 -3.48 -10.12 -1.32
CA GLY A 18 -2.26 -10.71 -1.85
C GLY A 18 -1.49 -11.44 -0.75
N THR A 19 -1.02 -12.64 -1.06
CA THR A 19 -0.28 -13.49 -0.13
C THR A 19 1.04 -13.97 -0.74
N VAL A 20 1.85 -14.64 0.06
CA VAL A 20 3.09 -15.27 -0.42
C VAL A 20 2.86 -16.51 -1.31
N LYS A 21 1.60 -16.97 -1.48
CA LYS A 21 1.27 -18.19 -2.26
C LYS A 21 -0.02 -18.04 -3.07
N GLY A 22 -0.28 -16.87 -3.59
CA GLY A 22 -1.47 -16.57 -4.41
C GLY A 22 -2.21 -15.34 -3.95
N ALA A 23 -3.27 -15.00 -4.67
CA ALA A 23 -4.20 -13.95 -4.30
C ALA A 23 -5.59 -14.53 -4.02
N PHE A 24 -6.35 -13.80 -3.20
CA PHE A 24 -7.74 -14.12 -2.85
C PHE A 24 -8.58 -12.85 -2.96
N ILE A 25 -9.87 -13.01 -3.20
CA ILE A 25 -10.84 -11.91 -3.14
C ILE A 25 -11.97 -12.34 -2.24
N LEU A 26 -12.28 -11.55 -1.21
CA LEU A 26 -13.51 -11.68 -0.46
C LEU A 26 -14.54 -10.70 -1.06
N SER A 27 -15.75 -11.15 -1.27
CA SER A 27 -16.86 -10.33 -1.75
C SER A 27 -18.04 -10.37 -0.79
N SER A 28 -18.72 -9.25 -0.63
CA SER A 28 -19.90 -9.13 0.23
C SER A 28 -20.83 -8.03 -0.30
N ALA A 29 -22.13 -8.29 -0.28
CA ALA A 29 -23.16 -7.32 -0.62
C ALA A 29 -23.54 -6.43 0.59
N ASP A 30 -23.30 -6.90 1.82
CA ASP A 30 -23.78 -6.27 3.06
C ASP A 30 -22.67 -6.02 4.10
N ARG A 31 -21.42 -6.39 3.79
CA ARG A 31 -20.23 -6.36 4.66
C ARG A 31 -20.36 -7.21 5.93
N LYS A 32 -21.26 -8.18 5.93
CA LYS A 32 -21.49 -9.16 7.03
C LYS A 32 -21.20 -10.56 6.56
N ASP A 33 -21.83 -10.97 5.46
CA ASP A 33 -21.64 -12.28 4.87
C ASP A 33 -20.61 -12.20 3.74
N TRP A 34 -19.50 -12.94 3.89
CA TRP A 34 -18.38 -12.89 2.98
C TRP A 34 -18.15 -14.20 2.23
N THR A 35 -17.92 -14.10 0.94
CA THR A 35 -17.53 -15.23 0.09
C THR A 35 -16.07 -15.10 -0.31
N LEU A 36 -15.28 -16.14 -0.06
CA LEU A 36 -13.87 -16.22 -0.43
C LEU A 36 -13.73 -16.84 -1.83
N HIS A 37 -13.03 -16.13 -2.72
CA HIS A 37 -12.68 -16.56 -4.08
C HIS A 37 -11.16 -16.73 -4.21
N GLY A 38 -10.73 -17.72 -5.01
CA GLY A 38 -9.31 -18.02 -5.20
C GLY A 38 -8.94 -19.43 -4.71
N PRO A 39 -7.64 -19.79 -4.61
CA PRO A 39 -6.50 -18.91 -4.91
C PRO A 39 -6.35 -18.60 -6.41
N TYR A 40 -6.11 -17.34 -6.71
CA TYR A 40 -5.55 -16.92 -7.99
C TYR A 40 -4.03 -17.07 -7.92
N PHE A 41 -3.38 -17.46 -9.02
CA PHE A 41 -1.91 -17.64 -9.08
C PHE A 41 -1.36 -18.57 -7.99
N PRO A 42 -1.87 -19.81 -7.85
CA PRO A 42 -1.48 -20.70 -6.77
C PRO A 42 0.04 -20.96 -6.78
N GLY A 43 0.68 -20.70 -5.64
CA GLY A 43 2.13 -20.88 -5.46
C GLY A 43 2.98 -19.65 -5.81
N GLU A 44 2.45 -18.63 -6.51
CA GLU A 44 3.14 -17.39 -6.78
C GLU A 44 2.90 -16.37 -5.65
N SER A 45 3.90 -15.56 -5.31
CA SER A 45 3.66 -14.46 -4.37
C SER A 45 3.01 -13.27 -5.08
N VAL A 46 2.05 -12.60 -4.40
CA VAL A 46 1.32 -11.43 -4.91
C VAL A 46 1.46 -10.28 -3.94
N TYR A 47 2.39 -9.36 -4.24
CA TYR A 47 2.76 -8.26 -3.34
C TYR A 47 1.99 -6.97 -3.56
N ALA A 48 1.40 -6.78 -4.74
CA ALA A 48 0.56 -5.63 -5.02
C ALA A 48 -0.65 -6.05 -5.85
N ILE A 49 -1.80 -5.49 -5.53
CA ILE A 49 -3.05 -5.64 -6.27
C ILE A 49 -3.67 -4.26 -6.43
N ALA A 50 -4.32 -4.01 -7.56
CA ALA A 50 -5.14 -2.82 -7.77
C ALA A 50 -6.42 -3.21 -8.51
N TYR A 51 -7.50 -2.49 -8.20
CA TYR A 51 -8.78 -2.59 -8.88
C TYR A 51 -9.13 -1.22 -9.47
N ASP A 52 -9.48 -1.16 -10.74
CA ASP A 52 -9.68 0.08 -11.50
C ASP A 52 -10.98 0.04 -12.31
N GLU A 53 -11.88 0.96 -12.02
CA GLU A 53 -13.13 1.19 -12.78
C GLU A 53 -13.13 2.52 -13.55
N ARG A 54 -11.99 3.23 -13.59
CA ARG A 54 -11.90 4.50 -14.30
C ARG A 54 -12.06 4.28 -15.81
N GLY A 55 -12.64 5.27 -16.50
CA GLY A 55 -12.85 5.19 -17.94
C GLY A 55 -13.90 4.16 -18.37
N GLY A 56 -14.76 3.68 -17.47
CA GLY A 56 -15.86 2.76 -17.77
C GLY A 56 -15.44 1.31 -18.04
N ARG A 57 -14.22 0.94 -17.66
CA ARG A 57 -13.73 -0.44 -17.68
C ARG A 57 -13.64 -0.99 -16.25
N THR A 58 -13.63 -2.32 -16.15
CA THR A 58 -13.33 -3.03 -14.92
C THR A 58 -12.01 -3.75 -15.11
N ARG A 59 -10.98 -3.36 -14.39
CA ARG A 59 -9.66 -3.98 -14.48
C ARG A 59 -9.08 -4.28 -13.11
N THR A 60 -8.65 -5.52 -12.91
CA THR A 60 -7.84 -5.92 -11.77
C THR A 60 -6.41 -6.14 -12.23
N LEU A 61 -5.45 -5.57 -11.50
CA LEU A 61 -4.03 -5.76 -11.73
C LEU A 61 -3.43 -6.49 -10.53
N ALA A 62 -2.60 -7.51 -10.78
CA ALA A 62 -1.90 -8.26 -9.74
C ALA A 62 -0.41 -8.37 -10.08
N ALA A 63 0.45 -7.91 -9.17
CA ALA A 63 1.89 -8.09 -9.27
C ALA A 63 2.26 -9.47 -8.72
N THR A 64 2.48 -10.42 -9.62
CA THR A 64 2.87 -11.79 -9.28
C THR A 64 4.38 -11.98 -9.38
N ARG A 65 4.92 -12.90 -8.60
CA ARG A 65 6.31 -13.34 -8.70
C ARG A 65 6.37 -14.86 -8.60
N SER A 66 6.91 -15.48 -9.64
CA SER A 66 7.14 -16.92 -9.70
C SER A 66 8.62 -17.24 -9.84
N PHE A 67 8.97 -18.50 -9.59
CA PHE A 67 10.35 -18.99 -9.76
C PHE A 67 10.79 -18.98 -11.22
N HIS A 68 9.88 -19.29 -12.15
CA HIS A 68 10.20 -19.42 -13.59
C HIS A 68 10.16 -18.08 -14.33
N TRP A 69 9.16 -17.24 -14.04
CA TRP A 69 8.89 -16.03 -14.82
C TRP A 69 9.40 -14.75 -14.14
N GLY A 70 9.86 -14.85 -12.88
CA GLY A 70 10.21 -13.66 -12.10
C GLY A 70 8.99 -12.85 -11.71
N SER A 71 9.16 -11.53 -11.60
CA SER A 71 8.09 -10.60 -11.23
C SER A 71 7.43 -10.00 -12.48
N THR A 72 6.10 -9.96 -12.51
CA THR A 72 5.31 -9.37 -13.60
C THR A 72 3.99 -8.82 -13.09
N ILE A 73 3.32 -7.95 -13.87
CA ILE A 73 1.95 -7.49 -13.61
C ILE A 73 1.00 -8.24 -14.54
N ARG A 74 0.00 -8.90 -13.94
CA ARG A 74 -1.07 -9.64 -14.62
C ARG A 74 -2.33 -8.79 -14.61
N LEU A 75 -3.08 -8.83 -15.72
CA LEU A 75 -4.30 -8.08 -15.94
C LEU A 75 -5.50 -9.01 -16.09
N SER A 76 -6.63 -8.59 -15.53
CA SER A 76 -7.94 -9.23 -15.69
C SER A 76 -9.01 -8.15 -15.88
N ASP A 77 -9.85 -8.29 -16.89
CA ASP A 77 -10.98 -7.39 -17.17
C ASP A 77 -12.35 -8.05 -16.86
N ASP A 78 -12.32 -9.18 -16.13
CA ASP A 78 -13.50 -10.02 -15.84
C ASP A 78 -13.50 -10.51 -14.38
N TYR A 79 -13.08 -9.63 -13.44
CA TYR A 79 -13.03 -9.91 -12.01
C TYR A 79 -12.18 -11.14 -11.63
N GLY A 80 -11.13 -11.42 -12.39
CA GLY A 80 -10.23 -12.54 -12.12
C GLY A 80 -10.67 -13.87 -12.73
N ALA A 81 -11.72 -13.91 -13.56
CA ALA A 81 -12.09 -15.13 -14.26
C ALA A 81 -11.01 -15.55 -15.27
N THR A 82 -10.39 -14.58 -15.93
CA THR A 82 -9.21 -14.79 -16.79
C THR A 82 -8.12 -13.76 -16.50
N TRP A 83 -6.86 -14.15 -16.73
CA TRP A 83 -5.70 -13.31 -16.49
C TRP A 83 -4.71 -13.37 -17.64
N SER A 84 -4.03 -12.25 -17.91
CA SER A 84 -2.91 -12.24 -18.87
C SER A 84 -1.81 -13.21 -18.46
N GLY A 85 -1.07 -13.78 -19.41
CA GLY A 85 -0.02 -14.77 -19.17
C GLY A 85 1.22 -14.18 -18.46
N PRO A 86 1.99 -15.00 -17.71
CA PRO A 86 3.20 -14.55 -16.99
C PRO A 86 4.36 -14.20 -17.94
N GLU A 87 4.36 -14.75 -19.14
CA GLU A 87 5.35 -14.51 -20.20
C GLU A 87 5.34 -13.06 -20.71
N ARG A 88 4.26 -12.31 -20.45
CA ARG A 88 4.09 -10.94 -20.93
C ARG A 88 5.16 -9.98 -20.39
N GLN A 89 5.65 -10.18 -19.15
CA GLN A 89 6.72 -9.40 -18.50
C GLN A 89 6.71 -7.90 -18.88
N SER A 90 5.60 -7.22 -18.63
CA SER A 90 5.35 -5.85 -19.07
C SER A 90 6.26 -4.80 -18.39
N VAL A 91 6.78 -5.10 -17.18
CA VAL A 91 7.67 -4.21 -16.42
C VAL A 91 9.11 -4.70 -16.57
N ARG A 92 9.95 -3.91 -17.23
CA ARG A 92 11.37 -4.23 -17.44
C ARG A 92 12.22 -2.98 -17.35
N PHE A 93 13.36 -3.07 -16.67
CA PHE A 93 14.37 -2.01 -16.73
C PHE A 93 14.91 -1.85 -18.16
N PRO A 94 15.29 -0.63 -18.56
CA PRO A 94 15.90 -0.39 -19.86
C PRO A 94 17.16 -1.22 -20.07
N GLU A 95 17.37 -1.64 -21.31
CA GLU A 95 18.58 -2.35 -21.72
C GLU A 95 19.83 -1.48 -21.41
N GLY A 96 20.89 -2.07 -20.91
CA GLY A 96 22.10 -1.36 -20.51
C GLY A 96 22.05 -0.69 -19.12
N SER A 97 20.92 -0.67 -18.43
CA SER A 97 20.82 -0.13 -17.05
C SER A 97 21.61 -0.96 -16.02
N GLY A 98 21.92 -2.22 -16.32
CA GLY A 98 22.52 -3.16 -15.36
C GLY A 98 21.58 -3.60 -14.23
N LEU A 99 20.30 -3.24 -14.29
CA LEU A 99 19.28 -3.55 -13.28
C LEU A 99 18.36 -4.67 -13.77
N ALA A 100 17.95 -5.54 -12.85
CA ALA A 100 16.95 -6.58 -13.09
C ALA A 100 15.79 -6.41 -12.09
N LEU A 101 14.56 -6.58 -12.57
CA LEU A 101 13.37 -6.50 -11.73
C LEU A 101 13.36 -7.66 -10.73
N VAL A 102 13.32 -7.34 -9.45
CA VAL A 102 13.21 -8.31 -8.35
C VAL A 102 11.76 -8.47 -7.94
N GLN A 103 11.07 -7.34 -7.71
CA GLN A 103 9.71 -7.33 -7.15
C GLN A 103 8.97 -6.05 -7.56
N VAL A 104 7.68 -6.17 -7.88
CA VAL A 104 6.75 -5.03 -7.89
C VAL A 104 6.14 -4.91 -6.49
N TRP A 105 6.35 -3.77 -5.84
CA TRP A 105 5.93 -3.54 -4.46
C TRP A 105 4.61 -2.79 -4.34
N GLN A 106 4.29 -1.94 -5.31
CA GLN A 106 3.04 -1.22 -5.34
C GLN A 106 2.56 -1.01 -6.77
N ILE A 107 1.25 -1.11 -6.99
CA ILE A 107 0.55 -0.61 -8.17
C ILE A 107 -0.35 0.51 -7.68
N LYS A 108 -0.21 1.70 -8.26
CA LYS A 108 -1.01 2.88 -7.91
C LYS A 108 -1.73 3.41 -9.14
N LEU A 109 -3.02 3.64 -9.00
CA LEU A 109 -3.82 4.32 -10.01
C LEU A 109 -3.37 5.77 -10.13
N GLY A 110 -3.31 6.29 -11.35
CA GLY A 110 -3.15 7.71 -11.64
C GLY A 110 -4.39 8.51 -11.20
N ARG A 111 -4.46 9.74 -11.63
CA ARG A 111 -5.58 10.66 -11.32
C ARG A 111 -6.89 10.16 -11.93
N ALA A 112 -8.01 10.62 -11.39
CA ALA A 112 -9.34 10.23 -11.86
C ALA A 112 -9.61 10.67 -13.31
N ASP A 113 -9.03 11.79 -13.73
CA ASP A 113 -9.13 12.33 -15.09
C ASP A 113 -8.12 11.72 -16.09
N GLU A 114 -7.23 10.83 -15.62
CA GLU A 114 -6.24 10.12 -16.43
C GLU A 114 -6.43 8.60 -16.28
N PRO A 115 -7.52 8.01 -16.78
CA PRO A 115 -7.90 6.62 -16.49
C PRO A 115 -6.90 5.58 -17.03
N ASP A 116 -6.09 5.93 -18.03
CA ASP A 116 -5.08 5.04 -18.60
C ASP A 116 -3.72 5.12 -17.88
N VAL A 117 -3.54 6.10 -16.99
CA VAL A 117 -2.29 6.28 -16.26
C VAL A 117 -2.26 5.43 -15.00
N LEU A 118 -1.20 4.64 -14.87
CA LEU A 118 -0.89 3.82 -13.70
C LEU A 118 0.60 3.96 -13.35
N TYR A 119 0.91 3.70 -12.10
CA TYR A 119 2.29 3.70 -11.61
C TYR A 119 2.62 2.39 -10.91
N ALA A 120 3.88 1.94 -11.04
CA ALA A 120 4.39 0.78 -10.31
C ALA A 120 5.69 1.14 -9.59
N GLY A 121 5.74 0.87 -8.30
CA GLY A 121 6.94 0.96 -7.47
C GLY A 121 7.61 -0.39 -7.38
N VAL A 122 8.91 -0.45 -7.61
CA VAL A 122 9.63 -1.72 -7.76
C VAL A 122 10.89 -1.81 -6.91
N GLU A 123 11.46 -3.00 -6.89
CA GLU A 123 12.80 -3.32 -6.40
C GLU A 123 13.66 -3.88 -7.55
N PRO A 124 14.88 -3.38 -7.75
CA PRO A 124 15.53 -2.23 -7.11
C PRO A 124 14.72 -0.94 -7.28
N SER A 125 14.78 -0.02 -6.29
CA SER A 125 13.93 1.19 -6.24
C SER A 125 13.89 1.92 -7.56
N CYS A 126 12.72 1.91 -8.19
CA CYS A 126 12.40 2.70 -9.37
C CYS A 126 10.89 2.89 -9.45
N LEU A 127 10.47 3.96 -10.08
CA LEU A 127 9.09 4.21 -10.48
C LEU A 127 8.93 3.85 -11.95
N PHE A 128 7.89 3.08 -12.27
CA PHE A 128 7.45 2.83 -13.63
C PHE A 128 6.10 3.50 -13.84
N GLU A 129 5.86 3.99 -15.04
CA GLU A 129 4.60 4.57 -15.48
C GLU A 129 4.03 3.78 -16.66
N SER A 130 2.73 3.56 -16.66
CA SER A 130 1.93 3.10 -17.78
C SER A 130 0.98 4.20 -18.22
N ARG A 131 0.74 4.33 -19.54
CA ARG A 131 -0.22 5.27 -20.12
C ARG A 131 -1.26 4.58 -21.02
N ASP A 132 -1.37 3.26 -20.89
CA ASP A 132 -2.26 2.40 -21.67
C ASP A 132 -3.03 1.40 -20.79
N GLY A 133 -3.26 1.77 -19.51
CA GLY A 133 -4.00 0.96 -18.56
C GLY A 133 -3.25 -0.26 -18.06
N GLY A 134 -1.91 -0.25 -18.08
CA GLY A 134 -1.06 -1.31 -17.54
C GLY A 134 -0.60 -2.33 -18.60
N GLU A 135 -0.86 -2.05 -19.88
CA GLU A 135 -0.43 -2.91 -20.98
C GLU A 135 1.09 -2.84 -21.17
N THR A 136 1.66 -1.64 -21.16
CA THR A 136 3.10 -1.40 -21.23
C THR A 136 3.56 -0.45 -20.13
N TRP A 137 4.84 -0.55 -19.76
CA TRP A 137 5.42 0.22 -18.67
C TRP A 137 6.79 0.78 -19.04
N ALA A 138 7.05 2.03 -18.68
CA ALA A 138 8.34 2.68 -18.88
C ALA A 138 8.91 3.16 -17.53
N ALA A 139 10.20 2.99 -17.33
CA ALA A 139 10.88 3.53 -16.16
C ALA A 139 10.89 5.07 -16.21
N VAL A 140 10.58 5.72 -15.09
CA VAL A 140 10.67 7.18 -14.95
C VAL A 140 12.14 7.56 -14.81
N GLU A 141 12.69 8.18 -15.86
CA GLU A 141 14.13 8.45 -15.99
C GLU A 141 14.68 9.32 -14.86
N GLY A 142 13.92 10.32 -14.39
CA GLY A 142 14.36 11.21 -13.33
C GLY A 142 14.69 10.52 -12.01
N ILE A 143 14.01 9.40 -11.70
CA ILE A 143 14.33 8.58 -10.51
C ILE A 143 15.28 7.44 -10.85
N LEU A 144 15.21 6.89 -12.06
CA LEU A 144 16.14 5.87 -12.53
C LEU A 144 17.58 6.38 -12.53
N ASN A 145 17.79 7.61 -12.99
CA ASN A 145 19.10 8.27 -13.15
C ASN A 145 19.41 9.26 -12.02
N HIS A 146 18.70 9.23 -10.90
CA HIS A 146 18.86 10.15 -9.78
C HIS A 146 20.29 10.08 -9.20
N GLU A 147 20.89 11.23 -8.91
CA GLU A 147 22.26 11.34 -8.37
C GLU A 147 22.48 10.64 -7.02
N HIS A 148 21.42 10.47 -6.24
CA HIS A 148 21.47 9.74 -4.97
C HIS A 148 21.45 8.22 -5.15
N ARG A 149 21.05 7.69 -6.31
CA ARG A 149 20.92 6.24 -6.53
C ARG A 149 22.15 5.42 -6.14
N PRO A 150 23.38 5.81 -6.50
CA PRO A 150 24.59 5.09 -6.10
C PRO A 150 24.84 5.07 -4.58
N LYS A 151 24.18 5.95 -3.84
CA LYS A 151 24.33 6.10 -2.38
C LYS A 151 23.20 5.44 -1.59
N TRP A 152 22.13 4.99 -2.26
CA TRP A 152 21.06 4.25 -1.60
C TRP A 152 21.56 2.87 -1.20
N THR A 153 21.34 2.51 0.05
CA THR A 153 21.74 1.22 0.61
C THR A 153 20.51 0.44 1.03
N PRO A 154 20.39 -0.86 0.69
CA PRO A 154 19.22 -1.64 1.09
C PRO A 154 19.15 -1.83 2.60
N GLY A 155 17.94 -1.73 3.16
CA GLY A 155 17.64 -2.20 4.50
C GLY A 155 17.27 -3.69 4.50
N GLY A 156 16.81 -4.21 5.65
CA GLY A 156 16.40 -5.61 5.80
C GLY A 156 15.23 -6.05 4.90
N GLY A 157 14.51 -5.12 4.30
CA GLY A 157 13.41 -5.36 3.34
C GLY A 157 13.78 -5.16 1.87
N GLY A 158 15.06 -4.96 1.56
CA GLY A 158 15.52 -4.62 0.22
C GLY A 158 15.49 -3.11 -0.05
N MET A 159 15.95 -2.71 -1.24
CA MET A 159 15.88 -1.33 -1.71
C MET A 159 14.65 -1.18 -2.61
N CYS A 160 13.50 -0.93 -2.02
CA CYS A 160 12.22 -0.93 -2.74
C CYS A 160 11.51 0.43 -2.70
N LEU A 161 10.93 0.82 -3.82
CA LEU A 161 9.95 1.90 -3.92
C LEU A 161 8.56 1.27 -3.67
N HIS A 162 7.97 1.59 -2.52
CA HIS A 162 6.74 0.95 -2.05
C HIS A 162 5.58 1.91 -1.82
N THR A 163 5.79 3.22 -1.97
CA THR A 163 4.72 4.20 -1.82
C THR A 163 4.77 5.23 -2.94
N ILE A 164 3.64 5.46 -3.57
CA ILE A 164 3.43 6.39 -4.68
C ILE A 164 2.21 7.24 -4.34
N VAL A 165 2.38 8.56 -4.30
CA VAL A 165 1.36 9.55 -3.90
C VAL A 165 1.23 10.61 -5.00
N PRO A 166 0.42 10.36 -6.05
CA PRO A 166 0.12 11.39 -7.05
C PRO A 166 -0.71 12.51 -6.43
N ASP A 167 -0.46 13.75 -6.83
CA ASP A 167 -1.29 14.87 -6.44
C ASP A 167 -2.61 14.85 -7.25
N PRO A 168 -3.78 14.74 -6.61
CA PRO A 168 -5.05 14.67 -7.32
C PRO A 168 -5.40 15.96 -8.07
N SER A 169 -4.78 17.08 -7.72
CA SER A 169 -5.05 18.41 -8.30
C SER A 169 -3.96 18.90 -9.26
N ASN A 170 -2.78 18.25 -9.29
CA ASN A 170 -1.64 18.68 -10.09
C ASN A 170 -0.87 17.49 -10.68
N SER A 171 -1.05 17.25 -11.99
CA SER A 171 -0.39 16.15 -12.70
C SER A 171 1.14 16.22 -12.72
N GLN A 172 1.72 17.38 -12.41
CA GLN A 172 3.18 17.55 -12.36
C GLN A 172 3.75 17.17 -10.99
N ARG A 173 2.90 17.03 -9.95
CA ARG A 173 3.35 16.74 -8.59
C ARG A 173 3.08 15.31 -8.18
N MET A 174 4.08 14.68 -7.58
CA MET A 174 4.00 13.36 -6.99
C MET A 174 5.03 13.21 -5.89
N ALA A 175 4.67 12.55 -4.80
CA ALA A 175 5.63 12.07 -3.81
C ALA A 175 5.79 10.55 -3.92
N ILE A 176 7.00 10.07 -3.63
CA ILE A 176 7.32 8.65 -3.53
C ILE A 176 8.09 8.38 -2.24
N ALA A 177 8.00 7.16 -1.74
CA ALA A 177 8.80 6.73 -0.60
C ALA A 177 9.46 5.37 -0.84
N MET A 178 10.68 5.25 -0.33
CA MET A 178 11.55 4.08 -0.48
C MET A 178 12.06 3.60 0.87
N SER A 179 12.17 2.29 1.02
CA SER A 179 12.91 1.70 2.14
C SER A 179 14.36 2.17 2.09
N THR A 180 14.84 2.76 3.19
CA THR A 180 16.20 3.31 3.35
C THR A 180 16.66 4.33 2.30
N GLY A 181 15.71 4.86 1.49
CA GLY A 181 15.93 5.99 0.59
C GLY A 181 15.28 7.28 1.07
N GLY A 182 14.23 7.17 1.86
CA GLY A 182 13.42 8.31 2.30
C GLY A 182 12.30 8.67 1.31
N CYS A 183 11.76 9.86 1.48
CA CYS A 183 10.75 10.46 0.61
C CYS A 183 11.40 11.35 -0.45
N TYR A 184 10.84 11.31 -1.66
CA TYR A 184 11.19 12.21 -2.74
C TYR A 184 9.94 12.82 -3.35
N ARG A 185 10.03 14.04 -3.88
CA ARG A 185 8.96 14.71 -4.60
C ARG A 185 9.44 15.24 -5.94
N THR A 186 8.58 15.08 -6.94
CA THR A 186 8.66 15.80 -8.21
C THR A 186 7.60 16.89 -8.26
N ASP A 187 7.89 17.99 -8.91
CA ASP A 187 6.96 19.08 -9.22
C ASP A 187 6.94 19.38 -10.75
N ASP A 188 7.56 18.50 -11.57
CA ASP A 188 7.74 18.65 -13.01
C ASP A 188 7.39 17.37 -13.82
N GLY A 189 6.51 16.55 -13.28
CA GLY A 189 6.03 15.33 -13.94
C GLY A 189 7.06 14.21 -13.98
N GLY A 190 7.93 14.12 -12.98
CA GLY A 190 8.91 13.03 -12.85
C GLY A 190 10.25 13.28 -13.55
N LYS A 191 10.47 14.46 -14.13
CA LYS A 191 11.74 14.80 -14.79
C LYS A 191 12.85 14.98 -13.76
N THR A 192 12.55 15.68 -12.66
CA THR A 192 13.47 15.86 -11.53
C THR A 192 12.81 15.46 -10.21
N TRP A 193 13.62 15.00 -9.26
CA TRP A 193 13.16 14.57 -7.94
C TRP A 193 14.04 15.20 -6.86
N ARG A 194 13.42 15.57 -5.75
CA ARG A 194 14.13 16.15 -4.60
C ARG A 194 13.75 15.39 -3.33
N ALA A 195 14.74 15.11 -2.50
CA ALA A 195 14.52 14.54 -1.18
C ALA A 195 13.65 15.47 -0.32
N ARG A 196 12.72 14.90 0.44
CA ARG A 196 11.73 15.59 1.27
C ARG A 196 11.62 14.93 2.64
N ASN A 197 12.66 15.06 3.45
CA ASN A 197 12.82 14.34 4.71
C ASN A 197 13.14 15.26 5.90
N ALA A 198 13.00 16.60 5.77
CA ALA A 198 13.31 17.52 6.85
C ALA A 198 12.43 17.25 8.09
N GLY A 199 13.07 16.89 9.21
CA GLY A 199 12.40 16.49 10.46
C GLY A 199 12.19 14.98 10.62
N VAL A 200 12.39 14.16 9.61
CA VAL A 200 12.28 12.69 9.71
C VAL A 200 13.59 12.08 10.22
N ARG A 201 13.51 11.37 11.32
CA ARG A 201 14.64 10.78 12.04
C ARG A 201 15.13 9.47 11.41
N ALA A 202 16.46 9.26 11.42
CA ALA A 202 17.13 8.03 11.00
C ALA A 202 18.22 7.63 11.99
N GLU A 203 17.83 6.98 13.11
CA GLU A 203 18.74 6.68 14.24
C GLU A 203 19.91 5.75 13.90
N PHE A 204 19.79 4.94 12.85
CA PHE A 204 20.88 4.06 12.41
C PHE A 204 22.00 4.79 11.64
N LEU A 205 21.80 6.07 11.27
CA LEU A 205 22.80 6.87 10.58
C LEU A 205 23.56 7.78 11.54
N PRO A 206 24.82 8.14 11.24
CA PRO A 206 25.59 9.08 12.05
C PRO A 206 24.89 10.45 12.19
N ASN A 207 24.42 11.03 11.08
CA ASN A 207 23.50 12.16 11.09
C ASN A 207 22.06 11.63 11.31
N LYS A 208 21.42 12.06 12.39
CA LYS A 208 20.06 11.61 12.74
C LYS A 208 18.95 12.23 11.88
N TYR A 209 19.25 13.30 11.17
CA TYR A 209 18.33 13.99 10.26
C TYR A 209 19.02 14.24 8.91
N PRO A 210 19.35 13.15 8.17
CA PRO A 210 20.03 13.29 6.89
C PRO A 210 19.07 13.80 5.81
N GLU A 211 19.59 14.29 4.71
CA GLU A 211 18.81 14.68 3.54
C GLU A 211 18.01 13.50 2.97
N PHE A 212 18.62 12.31 2.91
CA PHE A 212 17.99 11.06 2.47
C PHE A 212 18.55 9.87 3.25
N GLY A 213 17.93 8.69 3.09
CA GLY A 213 18.35 7.47 3.77
C GLY A 213 17.44 7.06 4.93
N GLN A 214 16.36 7.79 5.19
CA GLN A 214 15.33 7.40 6.15
C GLN A 214 14.68 6.09 5.73
N CYS A 215 14.39 5.22 6.70
CA CYS A 215 13.66 3.99 6.46
C CYS A 215 12.15 4.25 6.55
N VAL A 216 11.59 4.81 5.48
CA VAL A 216 10.15 5.07 5.41
C VAL A 216 9.42 3.76 5.15
N HIS A 217 8.29 3.57 5.82
CA HIS A 217 7.46 2.38 5.68
C HIS A 217 6.18 2.64 4.89
N LYS A 218 5.52 3.78 5.08
CA LYS A 218 4.32 4.17 4.35
C LYS A 218 4.14 5.69 4.36
N VAL A 219 3.60 6.24 3.27
CA VAL A 219 3.08 7.61 3.22
C VAL A 219 1.67 7.56 2.67
N VAL A 220 0.78 8.33 3.27
CA VAL A 220 -0.62 8.45 2.84
C VAL A 220 -1.07 9.90 2.82
N HIS A 221 -2.06 10.22 1.98
CA HIS A 221 -2.71 11.52 1.94
C HIS A 221 -4.21 11.37 1.66
N HIS A 222 -4.97 12.43 1.85
CA HIS A 222 -6.38 12.50 1.49
C HIS A 222 -6.60 13.49 0.33
N PRO A 223 -7.38 13.14 -0.72
CA PRO A 223 -7.56 14.00 -1.89
C PRO A 223 -8.23 15.36 -1.58
N ALA A 224 -9.03 15.46 -0.52
CA ALA A 224 -9.62 16.74 -0.09
C ALA A 224 -8.61 17.67 0.62
N ARG A 225 -7.43 17.17 1.01
CA ARG A 225 -6.34 17.93 1.64
C ARG A 225 -4.99 17.38 1.15
N PRO A 226 -4.68 17.55 -0.13
CA PRO A 226 -3.53 16.87 -0.75
C PRO A 226 -2.17 17.34 -0.20
N GLU A 227 -2.07 18.57 0.32
CA GLU A 227 -0.87 19.11 0.94
C GLU A 227 -0.51 18.43 2.26
N ARG A 228 -1.49 17.78 2.92
CA ARG A 228 -1.27 17.04 4.17
C ARG A 228 -0.90 15.60 3.87
N LEU A 229 0.29 15.23 4.31
CA LEU A 229 0.81 13.87 4.24
C LEU A 229 0.99 13.30 5.65
N PHE A 230 0.75 12.01 5.81
CA PHE A 230 1.11 11.25 7.00
C PHE A 230 2.13 10.19 6.64
N LEU A 231 3.08 9.93 7.53
CA LEU A 231 4.20 9.05 7.27
C LEU A 231 4.44 8.14 8.47
N GLN A 232 4.48 6.83 8.23
CA GLN A 232 5.06 5.84 9.14
C GLN A 232 6.53 5.66 8.77
N ASN A 233 7.40 5.94 9.68
CA ASN A 233 8.84 5.71 9.55
C ASN A 233 9.27 4.54 10.45
N HIS A 234 10.52 4.15 10.35
CA HIS A 234 11.15 3.19 11.28
C HIS A 234 11.11 3.71 12.71
N TRP A 235 11.30 5.00 12.91
CA TRP A 235 11.13 5.72 14.17
C TRP A 235 10.11 6.82 14.00
N ALA A 236 9.06 6.76 14.79
CA ALA A 236 7.95 7.69 14.87
C ALA A 236 6.98 7.69 13.69
N LEU A 237 5.89 8.38 13.93
CA LEU A 237 4.85 8.76 12.98
C LEU A 237 5.00 10.25 12.71
N TYR A 238 4.83 10.65 11.47
CA TYR A 238 5.00 12.07 11.11
C TYR A 238 3.80 12.59 10.32
N ARG A 239 3.59 13.91 10.44
CA ARG A 239 2.68 14.68 9.59
C ARG A 239 3.44 15.81 8.93
N SER A 240 3.14 16.06 7.67
CA SER A 240 3.51 17.26 6.92
C SER A 240 2.22 17.97 6.48
N ASP A 241 2.22 19.29 6.48
CA ASP A 241 1.13 20.12 5.95
C ASP A 241 1.60 20.93 4.72
N ASP A 242 2.72 20.55 4.11
CA ASP A 242 3.38 21.26 3.02
C ASP A 242 4.03 20.34 1.95
N TRP A 243 3.34 19.23 1.64
CA TRP A 243 3.83 18.23 0.66
C TRP A 243 5.19 17.62 0.99
N GLY A 244 5.49 17.46 2.29
CA GLY A 244 6.71 16.82 2.76
C GLY A 244 7.91 17.77 2.88
N ASP A 245 7.74 19.07 2.71
CA ASP A 245 8.83 20.02 2.90
C ASP A 245 9.29 20.01 4.37
N ASN A 246 8.36 19.88 5.33
CA ASN A 246 8.65 19.73 6.74
C ASN A 246 7.77 18.65 7.38
N TRP A 247 8.36 17.88 8.31
CA TRP A 247 7.67 16.81 9.03
C TRP A 247 7.71 17.03 10.53
N THR A 248 6.57 16.83 11.18
CA THR A 248 6.39 16.94 12.64
C THR A 248 6.03 15.56 13.20
N ASP A 249 6.71 15.16 14.29
CA ASP A 249 6.43 13.92 15.01
C ASP A 249 5.04 13.98 15.66
N ILE A 250 4.23 12.95 15.41
CA ILE A 250 2.86 12.78 15.93
C ILE A 250 2.66 11.43 16.64
N ALA A 251 3.74 10.76 17.07
CA ALA A 251 3.67 9.42 17.67
C ALA A 251 3.23 9.44 19.15
N ASN A 252 2.97 10.59 19.75
CA ASN A 252 2.56 10.66 21.14
C ASN A 252 1.21 9.96 21.36
N GLY A 253 1.18 9.01 22.31
CA GLY A 253 -0.05 8.26 22.67
C GLY A 253 -0.19 6.90 22.01
N VAL A 254 0.74 6.46 21.14
CA VAL A 254 0.78 5.07 20.65
C VAL A 254 1.67 4.18 21.52
N PRO A 255 1.41 2.86 21.60
CA PRO A 255 2.18 1.95 22.46
C PRO A 255 3.58 1.65 21.92
N SER A 256 3.79 1.88 20.63
CA SER A 256 5.04 1.79 19.90
C SER A 256 4.97 2.73 18.71
N ASP A 257 6.05 3.41 18.44
CA ASP A 257 6.20 4.28 17.27
C ASP A 257 6.65 3.53 16.00
N PHE A 258 6.89 2.22 16.13
CA PHE A 258 7.26 1.34 15.02
C PHE A 258 6.05 0.61 14.46
N GLY A 259 5.95 0.55 13.14
CA GLY A 259 4.92 -0.17 12.38
C GLY A 259 5.19 -0.10 10.89
N PHE A 260 4.37 -0.77 10.10
CA PHE A 260 4.48 -0.73 8.65
C PHE A 260 3.25 -0.13 7.98
N SER A 261 2.06 -0.41 8.51
CA SER A 261 0.79 -0.05 7.88
C SER A 261 0.28 1.32 8.31
N MET A 262 -0.26 2.05 7.36
CA MET A 262 -0.96 3.31 7.59
C MET A 262 -2.02 3.48 6.50
N GLN A 263 -3.24 3.91 6.87
CA GLN A 263 -4.36 4.08 5.97
C GLN A 263 -5.16 5.32 6.34
N MET A 264 -5.51 6.14 5.33
CA MET A 264 -6.44 7.27 5.47
C MET A 264 -7.88 6.78 5.56
N HIS A 265 -8.69 7.49 6.34
CA HIS A 265 -10.14 7.40 6.22
C HIS A 265 -10.59 7.99 4.86
N PRO A 266 -11.54 7.38 4.13
CA PRO A 266 -11.90 7.82 2.78
C PRO A 266 -12.65 9.17 2.74
N HIS A 267 -13.27 9.58 3.84
CA HIS A 267 -14.14 10.78 3.92
C HIS A 267 -13.61 11.87 4.85
N ASP A 268 -12.56 11.59 5.65
CA ASP A 268 -12.04 12.55 6.63
C ASP A 268 -10.51 12.68 6.51
N PRO A 269 -10.00 13.87 6.09
CA PRO A 269 -8.57 14.09 5.91
C PRO A 269 -7.76 14.16 7.23
N ASP A 270 -8.42 14.19 8.37
CA ASP A 270 -7.78 14.23 9.69
C ASP A 270 -7.79 12.87 10.40
N THR A 271 -8.45 11.87 9.79
CA THR A 271 -8.55 10.50 10.33
C THR A 271 -7.60 9.53 9.64
N VAL A 272 -6.75 8.88 10.44
CA VAL A 272 -5.74 7.89 9.99
C VAL A 272 -5.77 6.66 10.89
N TYR A 273 -5.59 5.49 10.29
CA TYR A 273 -5.47 4.20 10.97
C TYR A 273 -4.04 3.68 10.86
N ILE A 274 -3.54 3.07 11.94
CA ILE A 274 -2.26 2.36 12.00
C ILE A 274 -2.40 1.07 12.81
N VAL A 275 -1.50 0.11 12.57
CA VAL A 275 -1.35 -1.07 13.43
C VAL A 275 0.09 -1.13 13.92
N PRO A 276 0.40 -0.61 15.12
CA PRO A 276 1.74 -0.64 15.68
C PRO A 276 2.20 -2.07 15.96
N ILE A 277 3.50 -2.31 15.78
CA ILE A 277 4.21 -3.51 16.23
C ILE A 277 5.38 -3.09 17.14
N LYS A 278 5.89 -4.04 17.94
CA LYS A 278 6.78 -3.73 19.07
C LYS A 278 8.09 -3.05 18.63
N SER A 279 8.77 -3.60 17.64
CA SER A 279 10.00 -3.05 17.04
C SER A 279 10.39 -3.81 15.77
N ASP A 280 11.47 -3.38 15.13
CA ASP A 280 12.09 -4.06 14.00
C ASP A 280 12.66 -5.45 14.37
N ALA A 281 13.20 -5.58 15.56
CA ALA A 281 13.71 -6.86 16.10
C ALA A 281 12.58 -7.78 16.58
N PHE A 282 11.48 -7.23 17.08
CA PHE A 282 10.33 -7.96 17.61
C PHE A 282 9.06 -7.56 16.84
N ARG A 283 8.92 -8.07 15.62
CA ARG A 283 7.81 -7.75 14.69
C ARG A 283 6.50 -8.42 15.11
N ILE A 284 6.07 -8.17 16.31
CA ILE A 284 4.82 -8.64 16.90
C ILE A 284 4.05 -7.45 17.51
N THR A 285 2.75 -7.63 17.72
CA THR A 285 1.91 -6.63 18.39
C THR A 285 2.40 -6.34 19.81
N PRO A 286 2.39 -5.07 20.26
CA PRO A 286 2.74 -4.72 21.63
C PRO A 286 1.83 -5.44 22.64
N ASP A 287 2.42 -5.93 23.75
CA ASP A 287 1.72 -6.65 24.84
C ASP A 287 0.97 -7.92 24.40
N ALA A 288 1.31 -8.51 23.25
CA ALA A 288 0.58 -9.62 22.62
C ALA A 288 -0.93 -9.32 22.48
N ARG A 289 -1.29 -8.07 22.13
CA ARG A 289 -2.66 -7.60 21.92
C ARG A 289 -2.76 -6.99 20.54
N LEU A 290 -3.71 -7.45 19.73
CA LEU A 290 -3.97 -6.87 18.43
C LEU A 290 -4.88 -5.66 18.57
N ARG A 291 -4.36 -4.49 18.19
CA ARG A 291 -5.04 -3.21 18.32
C ARG A 291 -4.80 -2.39 17.04
N VAL A 292 -5.86 -1.87 16.47
CA VAL A 292 -5.78 -0.79 15.48
C VAL A 292 -5.83 0.54 16.24
N TYR A 293 -5.00 1.49 15.87
CA TYR A 293 -5.05 2.83 16.43
C TYR A 293 -5.57 3.80 15.40
N ARG A 294 -6.46 4.69 15.83
CA ARG A 294 -7.05 5.73 15.00
C ARG A 294 -6.82 7.10 15.61
N THR A 295 -6.40 8.05 14.80
CA THR A 295 -6.53 9.49 15.09
C THR A 295 -7.71 10.04 14.32
N ARG A 296 -8.43 11.03 14.88
CA ARG A 296 -9.47 11.84 14.23
C ARG A 296 -9.12 13.35 14.24
N ASN A 297 -7.89 13.67 14.61
CA ASN A 297 -7.40 15.04 14.78
C ASN A 297 -5.96 15.19 14.26
N ALA A 298 -5.69 14.55 13.14
CA ALA A 298 -4.42 14.62 12.42
C ALA A 298 -3.19 14.30 13.29
N GLY A 299 -3.31 13.31 14.18
CA GLY A 299 -2.23 12.82 15.02
C GLY A 299 -2.06 13.55 16.36
N ALA A 300 -2.95 14.48 16.73
CA ALA A 300 -2.89 15.13 18.03
C ALA A 300 -3.23 14.16 19.18
N SER A 301 -4.02 13.11 18.91
CA SER A 301 -4.26 12.00 19.82
C SER A 301 -4.57 10.71 19.06
N TRP A 302 -4.31 9.56 19.70
CA TRP A 302 -4.55 8.23 19.15
C TRP A 302 -5.42 7.41 20.07
N HIS A 303 -6.38 6.67 19.53
CA HIS A 303 -7.32 5.83 20.25
C HIS A 303 -7.22 4.38 19.79
N ALA A 304 -7.12 3.44 20.74
CA ALA A 304 -7.08 2.02 20.44
C ALA A 304 -8.48 1.49 20.11
N LEU A 305 -8.61 0.79 19.00
CA LEU A 305 -9.80 0.09 18.54
C LEU A 305 -9.57 -1.40 18.73
N THR A 306 -10.36 -2.06 19.59
CA THR A 306 -10.06 -3.42 20.08
C THR A 306 -11.26 -4.36 20.04
N ALA A 307 -12.48 -3.86 19.90
CA ALA A 307 -13.67 -4.69 19.95
C ALA A 307 -13.68 -5.73 18.83
N GLY A 308 -13.69 -7.03 19.19
CA GLY A 308 -13.63 -8.15 18.23
C GLY A 308 -12.21 -8.58 17.83
N LEU A 309 -11.17 -7.84 18.24
CA LEU A 309 -9.77 -8.25 18.03
C LEU A 309 -9.22 -9.03 19.24
N PRO A 310 -8.34 -10.03 19.05
CA PRO A 310 -7.75 -10.80 20.16
C PRO A 310 -6.88 -9.91 21.04
N GLN A 311 -7.18 -9.93 22.37
CA GLN A 311 -6.53 -9.10 23.38
C GLN A 311 -5.57 -9.89 24.28
N GLN A 312 -5.24 -11.11 23.90
CA GLN A 312 -4.21 -11.94 24.52
C GLN A 312 -3.62 -12.89 23.48
N ASP A 313 -2.37 -13.27 23.64
CA ASP A 313 -1.65 -14.23 22.79
C ASP A 313 -1.70 -13.91 21.29
N ALA A 314 -1.83 -12.64 20.95
CA ALA A 314 -1.87 -12.15 19.58
C ALA A 314 -0.47 -11.68 19.16
N TYR A 315 0.27 -12.54 18.48
CA TYR A 315 1.64 -12.27 17.99
C TYR A 315 1.64 -11.98 16.49
N GLU A 316 0.97 -10.90 16.11
CA GLU A 316 0.70 -10.58 14.70
C GLU A 316 1.64 -9.53 14.14
N THR A 317 1.86 -9.59 12.83
CA THR A 317 2.53 -8.55 12.04
C THR A 317 1.63 -8.15 10.88
N ILE A 318 1.38 -6.87 10.72
CA ILE A 318 0.67 -6.30 9.59
C ILE A 318 1.68 -5.53 8.72
N LEU A 319 1.78 -5.89 7.44
CA LEU A 319 2.73 -5.26 6.53
C LEU A 319 2.20 -3.94 5.96
N ARG A 320 3.08 -3.17 5.29
CA ARG A 320 2.83 -1.79 4.83
C ARG A 320 1.61 -1.63 3.92
N ASP A 321 1.34 -2.58 3.05
CA ASP A 321 0.20 -2.57 2.13
C ASP A 321 -0.93 -3.52 2.55
N ALA A 322 -0.89 -4.06 3.78
CA ALA A 322 -1.87 -4.99 4.31
C ALA A 322 -2.96 -4.31 5.17
N LEU A 323 -3.22 -3.02 4.96
CA LEU A 323 -4.30 -2.25 5.59
C LEU A 323 -4.98 -1.40 4.51
N ALA A 324 -6.31 -1.43 4.44
CA ALA A 324 -7.12 -0.74 3.45
C ALA A 324 -8.42 -0.19 4.07
N ALA A 325 -9.02 0.82 3.40
CA ALA A 325 -10.36 1.30 3.73
C ALA A 325 -11.20 1.44 2.46
N ASP A 326 -12.48 1.10 2.52
CA ASP A 326 -13.44 1.29 1.43
C ASP A 326 -14.16 2.64 1.52
N VAL A 327 -14.87 3.01 0.46
CA VAL A 327 -15.56 4.30 0.32
C VAL A 327 -17.02 4.27 0.79
N ASN A 328 -17.46 3.26 1.51
CA ASN A 328 -18.77 3.26 2.14
C ASN A 328 -18.84 4.27 3.30
N ASP A 329 -20.02 4.56 3.76
CA ASP A 329 -20.28 5.38 4.94
C ASP A 329 -21.30 4.63 5.84
N PRO A 330 -20.89 4.20 7.04
CA PRO A 330 -19.54 4.25 7.63
C PRO A 330 -18.50 3.47 6.78
N ALA A 331 -17.23 3.92 6.85
CA ALA A 331 -16.15 3.29 6.08
C ALA A 331 -15.88 1.85 6.55
N GLY A 332 -15.67 0.95 5.60
CA GLY A 332 -15.06 -0.35 5.89
C GLY A 332 -13.55 -0.21 6.05
N VAL A 333 -13.00 -0.87 7.06
CA VAL A 333 -11.55 -0.93 7.28
C VAL A 333 -11.11 -2.39 7.36
N TYR A 334 -10.08 -2.76 6.60
CA TYR A 334 -9.67 -4.15 6.43
C TYR A 334 -8.17 -4.29 6.59
N PHE A 335 -7.72 -5.35 7.27
CA PHE A 335 -6.29 -5.66 7.31
C PHE A 335 -6.03 -7.17 7.31
N GLY A 336 -4.85 -7.52 6.82
CA GLY A 336 -4.36 -8.89 6.80
C GLY A 336 -3.08 -9.07 7.60
N THR A 337 -2.89 -10.26 8.16
CA THR A 337 -1.77 -10.58 9.03
C THR A 337 -0.79 -11.57 8.38
N ARG A 338 0.43 -11.60 8.90
CA ARG A 338 1.45 -12.56 8.47
C ARG A 338 1.10 -14.01 8.85
N SER A 339 0.21 -14.21 9.81
CA SER A 339 -0.30 -15.53 10.17
C SER A 339 -1.42 -16.04 9.24
N GLY A 340 -1.90 -15.20 8.31
CA GLY A 340 -2.90 -15.58 7.31
C GLY A 340 -4.34 -15.25 7.69
N LYS A 341 -4.54 -14.40 8.70
CA LYS A 341 -5.88 -13.92 9.08
C LYS A 341 -6.20 -12.62 8.35
N VAL A 342 -7.46 -12.42 8.04
CA VAL A 342 -8.00 -11.15 7.52
C VAL A 342 -9.11 -10.69 8.44
N TYR A 343 -9.02 -9.45 8.90
CA TYR A 343 -10.03 -8.78 9.71
C TYR A 343 -10.69 -7.66 8.93
N GLY A 344 -11.98 -7.44 9.18
CA GLY A 344 -12.76 -6.34 8.63
C GLY A 344 -13.64 -5.68 9.67
N SER A 345 -13.83 -4.39 9.49
CA SER A 345 -14.79 -3.55 10.20
C SER A 345 -15.73 -2.91 9.19
N ALA A 346 -17.01 -2.75 9.51
CA ALA A 346 -17.99 -2.06 8.68
C ALA A 346 -18.47 -0.73 9.31
N ASP A 347 -17.81 -0.26 10.37
CA ASP A 347 -18.21 0.83 11.25
C ASP A 347 -17.04 1.75 11.67
N ASP A 348 -16.21 2.16 10.71
CA ASP A 348 -15.04 3.02 10.93
C ASP A 348 -13.98 2.42 11.89
N GLY A 349 -13.98 1.11 12.10
CA GLY A 349 -13.07 0.43 13.01
C GLY A 349 -13.59 0.29 14.44
N GLU A 350 -14.83 0.65 14.75
CA GLU A 350 -15.37 0.52 16.11
C GLU A 350 -15.51 -0.95 16.53
N SER A 351 -15.85 -1.84 15.60
CA SER A 351 -15.89 -3.28 15.81
C SER A 351 -15.25 -4.07 14.67
N TRP A 352 -14.69 -5.24 14.96
CA TRP A 352 -13.94 -6.06 14.03
C TRP A 352 -14.46 -7.49 13.99
N THR A 353 -14.45 -8.08 12.80
CA THR A 353 -14.78 -9.48 12.56
C THR A 353 -13.63 -10.14 11.79
N GLU A 354 -13.29 -11.38 12.13
CA GLU A 354 -12.38 -12.21 11.33
C GLU A 354 -13.12 -12.67 10.07
N LEU A 355 -12.65 -12.23 8.89
CA LEU A 355 -13.27 -12.52 7.59
C LEU A 355 -12.72 -13.78 6.96
N ALA A 356 -11.45 -14.09 7.24
CA ALA A 356 -10.78 -15.30 6.79
C ALA A 356 -9.67 -15.68 7.77
N ASP A 357 -9.43 -16.98 7.89
CA ASP A 357 -8.37 -17.59 8.66
C ASP A 357 -7.60 -18.59 7.79
N ALA A 358 -6.38 -18.92 8.20
CA ALA A 358 -5.54 -19.93 7.57
C ALA A 358 -5.20 -19.68 6.08
N LEU A 359 -5.24 -18.42 5.61
CA LEU A 359 -4.67 -18.06 4.33
C LEU A 359 -3.13 -18.14 4.41
N PRO A 360 -2.42 -18.24 3.28
CA PRO A 360 -0.98 -17.99 3.30
C PRO A 360 -0.68 -16.59 3.84
N SER A 361 0.54 -16.38 4.35
CA SER A 361 0.97 -15.10 4.92
C SER A 361 0.55 -13.90 4.05
N VAL A 362 -0.29 -13.01 4.59
CA VAL A 362 -0.81 -11.86 3.85
C VAL A 362 0.27 -10.78 3.73
N VAL A 363 0.42 -10.22 2.54
CA VAL A 363 1.41 -9.18 2.22
C VAL A 363 0.79 -7.87 1.73
N CYS A 364 -0.40 -7.93 1.10
CA CYS A 364 -1.17 -6.73 0.77
C CYS A 364 -2.68 -6.99 0.89
N VAL A 365 -3.41 -5.92 1.18
CA VAL A 365 -4.87 -5.85 1.20
C VAL A 365 -5.29 -4.57 0.50
N LYS A 366 -6.27 -4.67 -0.39
CA LYS A 366 -6.95 -3.53 -1.01
C LYS A 366 -8.45 -3.73 -0.91
N SER A 367 -9.21 -2.65 -0.93
CA SER A 367 -10.67 -2.72 -0.92
C SER A 367 -11.25 -1.89 -2.05
N ALA A 368 -12.39 -2.30 -2.55
CA ALA A 368 -13.15 -1.58 -3.56
C ALA A 368 -14.65 -1.75 -3.32
N VAL A 369 -15.44 -0.78 -3.74
CA VAL A 369 -16.90 -0.89 -3.82
C VAL A 369 -17.28 -0.79 -5.29
N VAL A 370 -17.84 -1.84 -5.84
CA VAL A 370 -18.14 -1.95 -7.27
C VAL A 370 -19.11 -0.85 -7.71
N GLY A 371 -18.75 -0.12 -8.77
CA GLY A 371 -19.54 1.00 -9.29
C GLY A 371 -19.42 2.30 -8.50
N LYS A 372 -18.55 2.37 -7.48
CA LYS A 372 -18.23 3.63 -6.78
C LYS A 372 -16.81 4.08 -7.13
N ALA A 373 -16.68 5.24 -7.76
CA ALA A 373 -15.39 5.87 -8.02
C ALA A 373 -14.68 6.16 -6.68
N GLY A 374 -13.39 5.77 -6.55
CA GLY A 374 -12.57 5.95 -5.34
C GLY A 374 -12.05 4.64 -4.73
N GLY A 375 -12.37 3.50 -5.29
CA GLY A 375 -11.79 2.23 -4.90
C GLY A 375 -10.28 2.18 -5.14
N ALA A 376 -9.53 1.80 -4.11
CA ALA A 376 -8.08 1.78 -3.97
C ALA A 376 -7.43 3.13 -3.63
N THR A 377 -7.88 3.75 -2.55
CA THR A 377 -7.09 4.78 -1.84
C THR A 377 -5.92 4.12 -1.10
N ALA A 378 -4.73 4.69 -1.30
CA ALA A 378 -3.40 4.41 -0.74
C ALA A 378 -2.66 3.18 -1.26
#